data_f934d60d413984a24be2c1bd12f25783
#
_entry.id   f934d60d413984a24be2c1bd12f25783
#
_cell.length_a   1.000
_cell.length_b   1.000
_cell.length_c   1.000
_cell.angle_alpha   90.00
_cell.angle_beta   90.00
_cell.angle_gamma   90.00
#
_symmetry.space_group_name_H-M   'P 1'
#
loop_
_entity.id
_entity.type
_entity.pdbx_description
1 polymer ?
#
loop_
_entity_poly.entity_id
_entity_poly.type
_entity_poly.pdbx_seq_one_letter_code
_entity_poly.pdbx_strand_id
1 'polypeptide(L)'
;MKFFSRDDVAAKLTFDICIPAVRAAMTALAKGETRQLPRGYLPLEQGRIFGTMTGALGDGGPFGAKLISVFPDNFDKGLPSHQGVVVLFDRESGKPMAMADGGEITAIRTACASAVATDALARADASRLALFGYGEQAETHLQAISRVRKLTAVTVWGRSPERAKAFADKMSDHTGLPVTAVANGEEAADADIICTLTNARDPILLDEWVKPGTHINAVGSSVPGPVEVDNNLVVRSRYVADSRVNVMLAGAEFLKAKEAGLIGDDHIIAEIGQVLAGDIIGRRNAEDVTLYKSLGHIMQDLASLAAILDA
;
A
#
# COMPACT_ATOMS: atom_id res chain seq x y z
N MET A 1 13.84 26.46 -0.78
CA MET A 1 13.15 25.18 -1.05
C MET A 1 14.19 24.12 -1.41
N LYS A 2 14.23 23.00 -0.70
CA LYS A 2 15.06 21.82 -1.06
C LYS A 2 14.37 21.02 -2.16
N PHE A 3 15.15 20.44 -3.07
CA PHE A 3 14.65 19.48 -4.06
C PHE A 3 15.31 18.12 -3.85
N PHE A 4 14.51 17.06 -3.85
CA PHE A 4 14.97 15.69 -3.74
C PHE A 4 14.62 14.96 -5.04
N SER A 5 15.63 14.59 -5.81
CA SER A 5 15.48 13.72 -6.99
C SER A 5 15.03 12.32 -6.59
N ARG A 6 14.72 11.48 -7.57
CA ARG A 6 14.42 10.05 -7.35
C ARG A 6 15.53 9.36 -6.55
N ASP A 7 16.79 9.57 -6.95
CA ASP A 7 17.94 8.95 -6.30
C ASP A 7 18.15 9.48 -4.87
N ASP A 8 17.88 10.79 -4.64
CA ASP A 8 17.93 11.36 -3.29
C ASP A 8 16.87 10.76 -2.38
N VAL A 9 15.64 10.56 -2.89
CA VAL A 9 14.56 9.92 -2.14
C VAL A 9 14.92 8.47 -1.83
N ALA A 10 15.38 7.70 -2.82
CA ALA A 10 15.80 6.31 -2.63
C ALA A 10 16.92 6.16 -1.60
N ALA A 11 17.89 7.08 -1.61
CA ALA A 11 19.01 7.06 -0.67
C ALA A 11 18.63 7.47 0.76
N LYS A 12 17.69 8.43 0.91
CA LYS A 12 17.37 9.03 2.20
C LYS A 12 16.13 8.42 2.87
N LEU A 13 15.08 8.09 2.11
CA LEU A 13 13.84 7.53 2.63
C LEU A 13 13.98 6.01 2.80
N THR A 14 14.81 5.59 3.74
CA THR A 14 14.94 4.17 4.08
C THR A 14 13.65 3.64 4.71
N PHE A 15 13.43 2.32 4.65
CA PHE A 15 12.25 1.69 5.30
C PHE A 15 12.25 1.94 6.81
N ASP A 16 13.43 1.99 7.44
CA ASP A 16 13.57 2.23 8.88
C ASP A 16 13.16 3.66 9.28
N ILE A 17 13.24 4.63 8.35
CA ILE A 17 12.72 6.00 8.52
C ILE A 17 11.25 6.08 8.15
N CYS A 18 10.86 5.46 7.04
CA CYS A 18 9.53 5.62 6.47
C CYS A 18 8.44 4.88 7.27
N ILE A 19 8.71 3.65 7.75
CA ILE A 19 7.72 2.86 8.52
C ILE A 19 7.25 3.62 9.78
N PRO A 20 8.14 4.15 10.66
CA PRO A 20 7.70 4.96 11.79
C PRO A 20 6.94 6.22 11.39
N ALA A 21 7.39 6.93 10.34
CA ALA A 21 6.73 8.15 9.86
C ALA A 21 5.30 7.87 9.36
N VAL A 22 5.11 6.81 8.59
CA VAL A 22 3.77 6.38 8.12
C VAL A 22 2.89 5.94 9.29
N ARG A 23 3.43 5.18 10.24
CA ARG A 23 2.71 4.76 11.46
C ARG A 23 2.20 5.97 12.24
N ALA A 24 3.07 6.94 12.51
CA ALA A 24 2.70 8.15 13.24
C ALA A 24 1.63 8.95 12.50
N ALA A 25 1.79 9.15 11.18
CA ALA A 25 0.85 9.89 10.36
C ALA A 25 -0.56 9.24 10.31
N MET A 26 -0.62 7.91 10.18
CA MET A 26 -1.91 7.19 10.17
C MET A 26 -2.57 7.19 11.56
N THR A 27 -1.79 7.15 12.63
CA THR A 27 -2.30 7.29 14.00
C THR A 27 -2.86 8.70 14.25
N ALA A 28 -2.14 9.74 13.82
CA ALA A 28 -2.59 11.14 13.91
C ALA A 28 -3.88 11.37 13.09
N LEU A 29 -3.98 10.75 11.90
CA LEU A 29 -5.19 10.77 11.08
C LEU A 29 -6.40 10.22 11.86
N ALA A 30 -6.28 9.07 12.48
CA ALA A 30 -7.36 8.45 13.25
C ALA A 30 -7.78 9.29 14.47
N LYS A 31 -6.86 10.04 15.07
CA LYS A 31 -7.13 10.97 16.15
C LYS A 31 -7.75 12.30 15.71
N GLY A 32 -7.93 12.52 14.39
CA GLY A 32 -8.45 13.76 13.85
C GLY A 32 -7.48 14.95 13.92
N GLU A 33 -6.20 14.69 14.14
CA GLU A 33 -5.16 15.71 14.25
C GLU A 33 -4.69 16.23 12.88
N THR A 34 -5.00 15.52 11.79
CA THR A 34 -4.64 15.90 10.42
C THR A 34 -5.80 16.51 9.66
N ARG A 35 -5.51 17.15 8.53
CA ARG A 35 -6.53 17.69 7.63
C ARG A 35 -6.20 17.32 6.20
N GLN A 36 -7.20 16.88 5.43
CA GLN A 36 -7.06 16.55 4.03
C GLN A 36 -8.35 16.82 3.26
N LEU A 37 -8.21 17.05 1.98
CA LEU A 37 -9.33 17.03 1.05
C LEU A 37 -9.42 15.65 0.36
N PRO A 38 -10.60 15.25 -0.10
CA PRO A 38 -10.73 14.10 -1.00
C PRO A 38 -9.78 14.26 -2.19
N ARG A 39 -9.23 13.15 -2.67
CA ARG A 39 -8.37 13.18 -3.85
C ARG A 39 -9.14 13.65 -5.08
N GLY A 40 -8.53 14.54 -5.85
CA GLY A 40 -9.06 14.99 -7.13
C GLY A 40 -8.48 14.21 -8.28
N TYR A 41 -9.31 13.91 -9.28
CA TYR A 41 -8.87 13.30 -10.53
C TYR A 41 -9.32 14.16 -11.71
N LEU A 42 -8.37 14.51 -12.55
CA LEU A 42 -8.61 15.09 -13.87
C LEU A 42 -8.37 13.99 -14.92
N PRO A 43 -9.42 13.42 -15.51
CA PRO A 43 -9.27 12.47 -16.61
C PRO A 43 -8.61 13.14 -17.80
N LEU A 44 -7.65 12.46 -18.39
CA LEU A 44 -7.00 12.82 -19.64
C LEU A 44 -7.39 11.78 -20.71
N GLU A 45 -6.97 12.02 -21.95
CA GLU A 45 -7.27 11.09 -23.02
C GLU A 45 -6.58 9.73 -22.82
N GLN A 46 -7.11 8.68 -23.44
CA GLN A 46 -6.54 7.32 -23.45
C GLN A 46 -6.42 6.67 -22.07
N GLY A 47 -7.32 6.96 -21.14
CA GLY A 47 -7.32 6.39 -19.81
C GLY A 47 -6.21 6.92 -18.88
N ARG A 48 -5.55 8.00 -19.30
CA ARG A 48 -4.57 8.72 -18.47
C ARG A 48 -5.27 9.60 -17.45
N ILE A 49 -4.61 9.84 -16.33
CA ILE A 49 -5.17 10.61 -15.22
C ILE A 49 -4.11 11.57 -14.69
N PHE A 50 -4.53 12.79 -14.34
CA PHE A 50 -3.76 13.67 -13.47
C PHE A 50 -4.47 13.72 -12.10
N GLY A 51 -3.78 13.27 -11.06
CA GLY A 51 -4.30 13.19 -9.69
C GLY A 51 -3.73 14.28 -8.80
N THR A 52 -4.57 14.81 -7.90
CA THR A 52 -4.17 15.78 -6.90
C THR A 52 -4.61 15.32 -5.52
N MET A 53 -3.73 15.42 -4.54
CA MET A 53 -4.02 15.14 -3.15
C MET A 53 -3.43 16.26 -2.30
N THR A 54 -4.21 16.81 -1.39
CA THR A 54 -3.77 17.90 -0.50
C THR A 54 -4.03 17.55 0.95
N GLY A 55 -3.16 18.02 1.84
CA GLY A 55 -3.33 17.77 3.26
C GLY A 55 -2.37 18.54 4.15
N ALA A 56 -2.60 18.44 5.45
CA ALA A 56 -1.75 18.98 6.49
C ALA A 56 -1.52 17.92 7.57
N LEU A 57 -0.27 17.69 7.90
CA LEU A 57 0.12 16.88 9.06
C LEU A 57 -0.33 17.57 10.35
N GLY A 58 -0.37 16.84 11.46
CA GLY A 58 -0.89 17.31 12.74
C GLY A 58 -0.43 18.69 13.20
N ASP A 59 -0.85 19.12 14.37
CA ASP A 59 -0.59 20.47 14.87
C ASP A 59 0.91 20.80 14.87
N GLY A 60 1.23 21.94 14.22
CA GLY A 60 2.61 22.39 14.02
C GLY A 60 3.34 21.73 12.84
N GLY A 61 2.84 20.63 12.29
CA GLY A 61 3.46 19.95 11.15
C GLY A 61 3.25 20.68 9.82
N PRO A 62 4.05 20.38 8.79
CA PRO A 62 3.91 20.98 7.48
C PRO A 62 2.60 20.57 6.78
N PHE A 63 2.21 21.35 5.79
CA PHE A 63 1.12 21.01 4.87
C PHE A 63 1.65 20.93 3.44
N GLY A 64 0.87 20.34 2.55
CA GLY A 64 1.35 20.20 1.19
C GLY A 64 0.42 19.46 0.26
N ALA A 65 1.00 19.04 -0.86
CA ALA A 65 0.26 18.35 -1.89
C ALA A 65 1.13 17.30 -2.59
N LYS A 66 0.44 16.30 -3.16
CA LYS A 66 0.98 15.41 -4.18
C LYS A 66 0.27 15.67 -5.49
N LEU A 67 1.04 15.88 -6.53
CA LEU A 67 0.59 15.98 -7.92
C LEU A 67 1.15 14.78 -8.67
N ILE A 68 0.28 13.96 -9.28
CA ILE A 68 0.71 12.71 -9.89
C ILE A 68 0.00 12.48 -11.22
N SER A 69 0.76 12.12 -12.24
CA SER A 69 0.23 11.60 -13.50
C SER A 69 0.24 10.07 -13.48
N VAL A 70 -0.82 9.46 -13.99
CA VAL A 70 -0.95 8.02 -14.16
C VAL A 70 -1.14 7.72 -15.63
N PHE A 71 -0.14 7.13 -16.26
CA PHE A 71 -0.07 6.83 -17.69
C PHE A 71 0.14 5.32 -17.87
N PRO A 72 -0.93 4.51 -17.96
CA PRO A 72 -0.82 3.04 -18.04
C PRO A 72 0.03 2.53 -19.20
N ASP A 73 0.01 3.23 -20.33
CA ASP A 73 0.77 2.92 -21.54
C ASP A 73 2.29 3.16 -21.43
N ASN A 74 2.76 3.79 -20.38
CA ASN A 74 4.19 3.97 -20.13
C ASN A 74 4.90 2.65 -19.85
N PHE A 75 4.19 1.64 -19.34
CA PHE A 75 4.76 0.33 -19.08
C PHE A 75 5.37 -0.30 -20.36
N ASP A 76 4.66 -0.18 -21.49
CA ASP A 76 5.13 -0.71 -22.77
C ASP A 76 6.33 0.06 -23.34
N LYS A 77 6.58 1.27 -22.80
CA LYS A 77 7.70 2.14 -23.20
C LYS A 77 8.88 2.07 -22.26
N GLY A 78 8.82 1.20 -21.23
CA GLY A 78 9.85 1.11 -20.18
C GLY A 78 9.92 2.34 -19.28
N LEU A 79 8.84 3.15 -19.22
CA LEU A 79 8.74 4.32 -18.37
C LEU A 79 7.85 4.02 -17.14
N PRO A 80 8.06 4.71 -16.00
CA PRO A 80 7.18 4.59 -14.86
C PRO A 80 5.75 5.03 -15.22
N SER A 81 4.76 4.23 -14.80
CA SER A 81 3.35 4.57 -15.00
C SER A 81 2.87 5.71 -14.09
N HIS A 82 3.52 5.88 -12.95
CA HIS A 82 3.23 6.91 -11.97
C HIS A 82 4.39 7.88 -11.88
N GLN A 83 4.17 9.14 -12.23
CA GLN A 83 5.18 10.19 -12.19
C GLN A 83 4.57 11.45 -11.57
N GLY A 84 5.32 12.14 -10.73
CA GLY A 84 4.79 13.34 -10.08
C GLY A 84 5.72 13.89 -9.02
N VAL A 85 5.18 14.78 -8.21
CA VAL A 85 5.91 15.44 -7.13
C VAL A 85 5.09 15.49 -5.86
N VAL A 86 5.79 15.45 -4.72
CA VAL A 86 5.24 15.80 -3.41
C VAL A 86 5.89 17.11 -2.99
N VAL A 87 5.08 18.08 -2.52
CA VAL A 87 5.59 19.36 -2.04
C VAL A 87 5.16 19.60 -0.60
N LEU A 88 6.04 20.20 0.20
CA LEU A 88 5.77 20.65 1.56
C LEU A 88 5.91 22.16 1.69
N PHE A 89 5.04 22.73 2.52
CA PHE A 89 5.01 24.13 2.89
C PHE A 89 5.14 24.28 4.41
N ASP A 90 5.86 25.29 4.81
CA ASP A 90 6.01 25.68 6.20
C ASP A 90 4.69 26.24 6.76
N ARG A 91 4.28 25.74 7.91
CA ARG A 91 2.98 26.06 8.47
C ARG A 91 2.81 27.49 8.95
N GLU A 92 3.90 28.09 9.39
CA GLU A 92 3.88 29.45 9.94
C GLU A 92 3.95 30.53 8.86
N SER A 93 4.87 30.33 7.91
CA SER A 93 5.17 31.32 6.88
C SER A 93 4.46 31.07 5.54
N GLY A 94 3.94 29.84 5.30
CA GLY A 94 3.40 29.43 4.01
C GLY A 94 4.45 29.28 2.92
N LYS A 95 5.75 29.31 3.25
CA LYS A 95 6.84 29.17 2.27
C LYS A 95 6.98 27.73 1.82
N PRO A 96 7.26 27.44 0.52
CA PRO A 96 7.61 26.11 0.08
C PRO A 96 8.95 25.68 0.71
N MET A 97 8.96 24.55 1.41
CA MET A 97 10.12 23.98 2.11
C MET A 97 10.87 23.01 1.24
N ALA A 98 10.16 22.04 0.70
CA ALA A 98 10.72 20.94 -0.08
C ALA A 98 9.81 20.49 -1.21
N MET A 99 10.41 19.90 -2.23
CA MET A 99 9.76 19.15 -3.29
C MET A 99 10.58 17.89 -3.54
N ALA A 100 9.91 16.77 -3.76
CA ALA A 100 10.55 15.48 -4.01
C ALA A 100 9.89 14.72 -5.16
N ASP A 101 10.60 13.75 -5.75
CA ASP A 101 10.05 12.79 -6.69
C ASP A 101 8.88 12.01 -6.05
N GLY A 102 7.69 12.18 -6.61
CA GLY A 102 6.48 11.58 -6.08
C GLY A 102 6.33 10.09 -6.43
N GLY A 103 7.00 9.64 -7.48
CA GLY A 103 7.04 8.24 -7.89
C GLY A 103 7.77 7.40 -6.83
N GLU A 104 8.99 7.78 -6.50
CA GLU A 104 9.82 7.07 -5.53
C GLU A 104 9.24 7.13 -4.12
N ILE A 105 8.72 8.32 -3.69
CA ILE A 105 7.98 8.40 -2.42
C ILE A 105 6.82 7.39 -2.44
N THR A 106 6.05 7.31 -3.54
CA THR A 106 4.90 6.40 -3.64
C THR A 106 5.35 4.94 -3.55
N ALA A 107 6.44 4.56 -4.21
CA ALA A 107 6.96 3.20 -4.17
C ALA A 107 7.29 2.78 -2.73
N ILE A 108 8.04 3.60 -2.02
CA ILE A 108 8.51 3.29 -0.66
C ILE A 108 7.37 3.38 0.37
N ARG A 109 6.60 4.51 0.39
CA ARG A 109 5.57 4.71 1.43
C ARG A 109 4.41 3.73 1.31
N THR A 110 4.09 3.23 0.11
CA THR A 110 3.02 2.24 -0.07
C THR A 110 3.41 0.91 0.56
N ALA A 111 4.63 0.46 0.34
CA ALA A 111 5.17 -0.72 0.99
C ALA A 111 5.26 -0.54 2.51
N CYS A 112 5.66 0.64 2.99
CA CYS A 112 5.70 0.96 4.42
C CYS A 112 4.30 0.95 5.05
N ALA A 113 3.27 1.42 4.34
CA ALA A 113 1.89 1.33 4.84
C ALA A 113 1.43 -0.13 4.99
N SER A 114 1.78 -0.99 4.02
CA SER A 114 1.54 -2.44 4.13
C SER A 114 2.36 -3.08 5.25
N ALA A 115 3.60 -2.66 5.47
CA ALA A 115 4.41 -3.14 6.58
C ALA A 115 3.82 -2.74 7.94
N VAL A 116 3.34 -1.49 8.08
CA VAL A 116 2.63 -1.01 9.29
C VAL A 116 1.36 -1.83 9.55
N ALA A 117 0.57 -2.11 8.49
CA ALA A 117 -0.62 -2.94 8.60
C ALA A 117 -0.28 -4.40 8.95
N THR A 118 0.75 -4.96 8.32
CA THR A 118 1.26 -6.31 8.61
C THR A 118 1.71 -6.43 10.07
N ASP A 119 2.43 -5.42 10.57
CA ASP A 119 2.87 -5.42 11.97
C ASP A 119 1.71 -5.42 12.95
N ALA A 120 0.64 -4.69 12.65
CA ALA A 120 -0.54 -4.58 13.51
C ALA A 120 -1.55 -5.73 13.36
N LEU A 121 -1.63 -6.36 12.18
CA LEU A 121 -2.73 -7.27 11.82
C LEU A 121 -2.30 -8.71 11.55
N ALA A 122 -1.06 -8.97 11.15
CA ALA A 122 -0.57 -10.33 10.98
C ALA A 122 -0.28 -11.00 12.32
N ARG A 123 -0.33 -12.33 12.36
CA ARG A 123 0.14 -13.10 13.54
C ARG A 123 1.61 -12.76 13.83
N ALA A 124 2.00 -12.80 15.08
CA ALA A 124 3.38 -12.52 15.50
C ALA A 124 4.40 -13.53 14.93
N ASP A 125 3.97 -14.77 14.72
CA ASP A 125 4.77 -15.87 14.17
C ASP A 125 4.73 -15.95 12.63
N ALA A 126 4.00 -15.06 11.96
CA ALA A 126 3.90 -15.03 10.51
C ALA A 126 5.29 -14.83 9.87
N SER A 127 5.69 -15.77 9.01
CA SER A 127 7.04 -15.82 8.45
C SER A 127 7.11 -16.17 6.95
N ARG A 128 5.97 -16.53 6.34
CA ARG A 128 5.89 -16.87 4.91
C ARG A 128 5.14 -15.76 4.19
N LEU A 129 5.78 -15.15 3.20
CA LEU A 129 5.22 -14.06 2.38
C LEU A 129 4.88 -14.56 0.98
N ALA A 130 3.72 -14.19 0.47
CA ALA A 130 3.35 -14.35 -0.93
C ALA A 130 3.21 -12.99 -1.62
N LEU A 131 3.79 -12.86 -2.80
CA LEU A 131 3.69 -11.70 -3.67
C LEU A 131 2.92 -12.06 -4.93
N PHE A 132 1.75 -11.50 -5.10
CA PHE A 132 0.98 -11.57 -6.34
C PHE A 132 1.34 -10.34 -7.18
N GLY A 133 2.30 -10.53 -8.09
CA GLY A 133 2.96 -9.49 -8.87
C GLY A 133 4.48 -9.53 -8.71
N TYR A 134 5.19 -8.97 -9.68
CA TYR A 134 6.66 -8.95 -9.76
C TYR A 134 7.18 -7.59 -10.27
N GLY A 135 6.44 -6.51 -9.98
CA GLY A 135 6.81 -5.14 -10.31
C GLY A 135 7.54 -4.42 -9.17
N GLU A 136 7.73 -3.12 -9.33
CA GLU A 136 8.35 -2.22 -8.35
C GLU A 136 7.73 -2.36 -6.95
N GLN A 137 6.39 -2.45 -6.86
CA GLN A 137 5.72 -2.65 -5.59
C GLN A 137 6.01 -4.00 -4.94
N ALA A 138 6.26 -5.05 -5.70
CA ALA A 138 6.63 -6.36 -5.13
C ALA A 138 8.02 -6.30 -4.47
N GLU A 139 8.97 -5.62 -5.09
CA GLU A 139 10.31 -5.42 -4.56
C GLU A 139 10.29 -4.61 -3.26
N THR A 140 9.61 -3.46 -3.26
CA THR A 140 9.53 -2.59 -2.08
C THR A 140 8.74 -3.25 -0.93
N HIS A 141 7.65 -4.01 -1.23
CA HIS A 141 6.89 -4.73 -0.21
C HIS A 141 7.71 -5.84 0.46
N LEU A 142 8.47 -6.62 -0.32
CA LEU A 142 9.36 -7.63 0.26
C LEU A 142 10.34 -6.99 1.25
N GLN A 143 10.97 -5.90 0.86
CA GLN A 143 11.94 -5.20 1.70
C GLN A 143 11.29 -4.59 2.96
N ALA A 144 10.14 -3.93 2.82
CA ALA A 144 9.44 -3.29 3.93
C ALA A 144 8.88 -4.31 4.94
N ILE A 145 8.27 -5.41 4.46
CA ILE A 145 7.71 -6.46 5.34
C ILE A 145 8.82 -7.22 6.07
N SER A 146 9.99 -7.40 5.43
CA SER A 146 11.17 -7.98 6.09
C SER A 146 11.67 -7.16 7.29
N ARG A 147 11.28 -5.87 7.42
CA ARG A 147 11.60 -5.04 8.59
C ARG A 147 10.70 -5.31 9.79
N VAL A 148 9.50 -5.82 9.55
CA VAL A 148 8.49 -6.02 10.60
C VAL A 148 8.21 -7.50 10.90
N ARG A 149 8.67 -8.42 10.03
CA ARG A 149 8.55 -9.87 10.24
C ARG A 149 9.84 -10.58 9.82
N LYS A 150 10.22 -11.58 10.59
CA LYS A 150 11.34 -12.46 10.24
C LYS A 150 10.88 -13.47 9.20
N LEU A 151 11.02 -13.09 7.93
CA LEU A 151 10.62 -13.98 6.84
C LEU A 151 11.57 -15.17 6.71
N THR A 152 10.99 -16.35 6.43
CA THR A 152 11.72 -17.61 6.20
C THR A 152 11.58 -18.10 4.76
N ALA A 153 10.52 -17.70 4.05
CA ALA A 153 10.30 -18.04 2.65
C ALA A 153 9.41 -16.96 1.99
N VAL A 154 9.63 -16.76 0.69
CA VAL A 154 8.82 -15.87 -0.13
C VAL A 154 8.41 -16.60 -1.40
N THR A 155 7.12 -16.58 -1.74
CA THR A 155 6.60 -17.04 -3.02
C THR A 155 6.21 -15.88 -3.90
N VAL A 156 6.38 -16.01 -5.20
CA VAL A 156 6.02 -15.01 -6.20
C VAL A 156 5.20 -15.67 -7.30
N TRP A 157 4.06 -15.07 -7.58
CA TRP A 157 3.21 -15.46 -8.68
C TRP A 157 2.81 -14.27 -9.55
N GLY A 158 2.65 -14.54 -10.85
CA GLY A 158 2.11 -13.57 -11.80
C GLY A 158 1.94 -14.18 -13.18
N ARG A 159 1.34 -13.44 -14.10
CA ARG A 159 0.90 -13.94 -15.42
C ARG A 159 2.02 -14.47 -16.34
N SER A 160 3.27 -14.03 -16.14
CA SER A 160 4.42 -14.55 -16.88
C SER A 160 5.33 -15.32 -15.92
N PRO A 161 5.42 -16.65 -16.05
CA PRO A 161 6.32 -17.47 -15.23
C PRO A 161 7.78 -17.05 -15.37
N GLU A 162 8.19 -16.63 -16.58
CA GLU A 162 9.58 -16.22 -16.87
C GLU A 162 9.92 -14.94 -16.07
N ARG A 163 9.01 -13.94 -16.04
CA ARG A 163 9.21 -12.70 -15.29
C ARG A 163 9.15 -12.96 -13.79
N ALA A 164 8.24 -13.84 -13.33
CA ALA A 164 8.17 -14.24 -11.93
C ALA A 164 9.48 -14.92 -11.50
N LYS A 165 10.03 -15.81 -12.33
CA LYS A 165 11.31 -16.46 -12.06
C LYS A 165 12.46 -15.45 -12.03
N ALA A 166 12.56 -14.57 -13.00
CA ALA A 166 13.61 -13.55 -13.04
C ALA A 166 13.56 -12.62 -11.82
N PHE A 167 12.35 -12.26 -11.37
CA PHE A 167 12.15 -11.49 -10.14
C PHE A 167 12.60 -12.30 -8.91
N ALA A 168 12.21 -13.57 -8.83
CA ALA A 168 12.55 -14.43 -7.70
C ALA A 168 14.08 -14.62 -7.59
N ASP A 169 14.77 -14.88 -8.70
CA ASP A 169 16.22 -15.00 -8.75
C ASP A 169 16.89 -13.69 -8.27
N LYS A 170 16.48 -12.52 -8.84
CA LYS A 170 16.97 -11.19 -8.43
C LYS A 170 16.80 -10.95 -6.94
N MET A 171 15.60 -11.23 -6.41
CA MET A 171 15.31 -10.92 -5.02
C MET A 171 15.95 -11.89 -4.03
N SER A 172 16.16 -13.14 -4.42
CA SER A 172 16.94 -14.09 -3.63
C SER A 172 18.37 -13.60 -3.46
N ASP A 173 19.01 -13.17 -4.56
CA ASP A 173 20.39 -12.65 -4.54
C ASP A 173 20.50 -11.36 -3.70
N HIS A 174 19.49 -10.48 -3.83
CA HIS A 174 19.50 -9.18 -3.15
C HIS A 174 19.25 -9.29 -1.64
N THR A 175 18.35 -10.17 -1.21
CA THR A 175 17.87 -10.24 0.18
C THR A 175 18.48 -11.38 0.99
N GLY A 176 19.05 -12.38 0.33
CA GLY A 176 19.49 -13.62 0.96
C GLY A 176 18.36 -14.53 1.44
N LEU A 177 17.10 -14.17 1.17
CA LEU A 177 15.94 -14.98 1.47
C LEU A 177 15.63 -15.97 0.34
N PRO A 178 15.10 -17.16 0.62
CA PRO A 178 14.60 -18.05 -0.42
C PRO A 178 13.33 -17.44 -1.04
N VAL A 179 13.45 -16.89 -2.25
CA VAL A 179 12.34 -16.38 -3.06
C VAL A 179 12.10 -17.35 -4.20
N THR A 180 10.89 -17.89 -4.32
CA THR A 180 10.54 -18.93 -5.30
C THR A 180 9.37 -18.50 -6.16
N ALA A 181 9.52 -18.55 -7.49
CA ALA A 181 8.39 -18.40 -8.40
C ALA A 181 7.57 -19.69 -8.43
N VAL A 182 6.24 -19.56 -8.31
CA VAL A 182 5.29 -20.68 -8.30
C VAL A 182 4.39 -20.66 -9.53
N ALA A 183 3.81 -21.83 -9.86
CA ALA A 183 3.11 -22.02 -11.11
C ALA A 183 1.71 -21.37 -11.14
N ASN A 184 1.02 -21.32 -10.02
CA ASN A 184 -0.36 -20.83 -9.92
C ASN A 184 -0.61 -20.02 -8.63
N GLY A 185 -1.74 -19.31 -8.59
CA GLY A 185 -2.10 -18.47 -7.46
C GLY A 185 -2.45 -19.26 -6.21
N GLU A 186 -3.01 -20.46 -6.34
CA GLU A 186 -3.34 -21.33 -5.20
C GLU A 186 -2.09 -21.73 -4.43
N GLU A 187 -1.04 -22.16 -5.15
CA GLU A 187 0.26 -22.49 -4.54
C GLU A 187 0.88 -21.26 -3.86
N ALA A 188 0.77 -20.07 -4.48
CA ALA A 188 1.25 -18.84 -3.89
C ALA A 188 0.50 -18.48 -2.60
N ALA A 189 -0.81 -18.71 -2.56
CA ALA A 189 -1.67 -18.35 -1.42
C ALA A 189 -1.39 -19.17 -0.15
N ASP A 190 -0.58 -20.24 -0.23
CA ASP A 190 -0.12 -20.98 0.97
C ASP A 190 0.95 -20.19 1.76
N ALA A 191 0.54 -19.06 2.32
CA ALA A 191 1.41 -18.13 3.04
C ALA A 191 0.69 -17.52 4.26
N ASP A 192 1.48 -16.97 5.19
CA ASP A 192 0.95 -16.26 6.36
C ASP A 192 0.58 -14.81 6.03
N ILE A 193 1.31 -14.22 5.09
CA ILE A 193 1.14 -12.84 4.63
C ILE A 193 1.05 -12.87 3.10
N ILE A 194 0.03 -12.22 2.55
CA ILE A 194 -0.17 -12.11 1.10
C ILE A 194 -0.23 -10.63 0.72
N CYS A 195 0.50 -10.24 -0.33
CA CYS A 195 0.38 -8.92 -0.94
C CYS A 195 -0.09 -9.05 -2.38
N THR A 196 -1.23 -8.43 -2.73
CA THR A 196 -1.69 -8.33 -4.10
C THR A 196 -1.29 -6.98 -4.68
N LEU A 197 -0.48 -7.00 -5.76
CA LEU A 197 0.31 -5.87 -6.25
C LEU A 197 0.22 -5.77 -7.79
N THR A 198 -0.94 -6.09 -8.36
CA THR A 198 -1.12 -6.20 -9.80
C THR A 198 -2.10 -5.17 -10.35
N ASN A 199 -2.17 -5.08 -11.68
CA ASN A 199 -3.21 -4.35 -12.40
C ASN A 199 -4.32 -5.30 -12.89
N ALA A 200 -4.59 -6.39 -12.16
CA ALA A 200 -5.63 -7.34 -12.50
C ALA A 200 -7.01 -6.68 -12.49
N ARG A 201 -7.87 -7.09 -13.44
CA ARG A 201 -9.25 -6.59 -13.54
C ARG A 201 -10.25 -7.55 -12.92
N ASP A 202 -9.83 -8.80 -12.77
CA ASP A 202 -10.62 -9.90 -12.20
C ASP A 202 -9.84 -10.52 -11.04
N PRO A 203 -10.51 -11.16 -10.08
CA PRO A 203 -9.85 -11.73 -8.91
C PRO A 203 -8.73 -12.69 -9.26
N ILE A 204 -7.60 -12.52 -8.61
CA ILE A 204 -6.40 -13.36 -8.72
C ILE A 204 -6.08 -14.08 -7.42
N LEU A 205 -6.73 -13.69 -6.33
CA LEU A 205 -6.68 -14.35 -5.03
C LEU A 205 -8.11 -14.73 -4.63
N LEU A 206 -8.38 -16.03 -4.47
CA LEU A 206 -9.69 -16.57 -4.15
C LEU A 206 -9.76 -16.99 -2.67
N ASP A 207 -10.94 -16.87 -2.09
CA ASP A 207 -11.22 -17.22 -0.70
C ASP A 207 -10.82 -18.66 -0.35
N GLU A 208 -11.13 -19.59 -1.22
CA GLU A 208 -10.87 -21.03 -1.03
C GLU A 208 -9.37 -21.39 -0.93
N TRP A 209 -8.49 -20.52 -1.42
CA TRP A 209 -7.04 -20.72 -1.33
C TRP A 209 -6.44 -20.18 -0.04
N VAL A 210 -7.14 -19.25 0.63
CA VAL A 210 -6.61 -18.52 1.79
C VAL A 210 -6.88 -19.27 3.07
N LYS A 211 -5.82 -19.62 3.80
CA LYS A 211 -5.91 -20.33 5.08
C LYS A 211 -6.38 -19.42 6.21
N PRO A 212 -7.05 -19.98 7.25
CA PRO A 212 -7.27 -19.25 8.49
C PRO A 212 -5.98 -18.66 9.05
N GLY A 213 -6.07 -17.47 9.63
CA GLY A 213 -4.93 -16.77 10.22
C GLY A 213 -4.08 -15.95 9.26
N THR A 214 -4.34 -15.99 7.95
CA THR A 214 -3.61 -15.21 6.95
C THR A 214 -3.90 -13.71 7.09
N HIS A 215 -2.89 -12.89 6.83
CA HIS A 215 -3.00 -11.43 6.65
C HIS A 215 -2.82 -11.06 5.17
N ILE A 216 -3.70 -10.19 4.66
CA ILE A 216 -3.69 -9.78 3.25
C ILE A 216 -3.52 -8.27 3.16
N ASN A 217 -2.55 -7.81 2.37
CA ASN A 217 -2.40 -6.44 1.91
C ASN A 217 -2.94 -6.35 0.47
N ALA A 218 -4.13 -5.80 0.28
CA ALA A 218 -4.75 -5.60 -1.03
C ALA A 218 -4.42 -4.19 -1.56
N VAL A 219 -3.48 -4.10 -2.50
CA VAL A 219 -2.81 -2.84 -2.88
C VAL A 219 -3.01 -2.46 -4.34
N GLY A 220 -3.02 -3.42 -5.26
CA GLY A 220 -2.91 -3.15 -6.69
C GLY A 220 -4.11 -2.43 -7.30
N SER A 221 -5.31 -2.61 -6.76
CA SER A 221 -6.51 -1.90 -7.18
C SER A 221 -6.70 -0.64 -6.34
N SER A 222 -6.54 0.54 -6.95
CA SER A 222 -6.68 1.85 -6.28
C SER A 222 -7.74 2.76 -6.93
N VAL A 223 -8.51 2.23 -7.88
CA VAL A 223 -9.62 2.91 -8.58
C VAL A 223 -10.84 1.99 -8.65
N PRO A 224 -12.06 2.51 -8.83
CA PRO A 224 -13.24 1.67 -9.03
C PRO A 224 -13.11 0.78 -10.25
N GLY A 225 -13.57 -0.46 -10.16
CA GLY A 225 -13.68 -1.42 -11.26
C GLY A 225 -12.71 -2.60 -11.17
N PRO A 226 -11.39 -2.47 -11.34
CA PRO A 226 -10.44 -3.56 -11.20
C PRO A 226 -10.41 -4.14 -9.79
N VAL A 227 -10.32 -5.47 -9.65
CA VAL A 227 -10.25 -6.16 -8.35
C VAL A 227 -9.17 -7.24 -8.37
N GLU A 228 -8.56 -7.48 -7.22
CA GLU A 228 -7.55 -8.52 -7.06
C GLU A 228 -8.02 -9.69 -6.19
N VAL A 229 -8.98 -9.46 -5.29
CA VAL A 229 -9.54 -10.49 -4.42
C VAL A 229 -11.03 -10.69 -4.70
N ASP A 230 -11.53 -11.92 -4.50
CA ASP A 230 -12.93 -12.22 -4.72
C ASP A 230 -13.85 -11.73 -3.58
N ASN A 231 -15.16 -11.71 -3.84
CA ASN A 231 -16.13 -11.22 -2.88
C ASN A 231 -16.19 -12.09 -1.61
N ASN A 232 -16.01 -13.41 -1.72
CA ASN A 232 -16.06 -14.30 -0.56
C ASN A 232 -14.93 -14.01 0.41
N LEU A 233 -13.74 -13.74 -0.12
CA LEU A 233 -12.58 -13.35 0.69
C LEU A 233 -12.80 -12.00 1.37
N VAL A 234 -13.41 -11.02 0.69
CA VAL A 234 -13.81 -9.75 1.31
C VAL A 234 -14.78 -10.02 2.47
N VAL A 235 -15.85 -10.79 2.24
CA VAL A 235 -16.87 -11.12 3.26
C VAL A 235 -16.27 -11.81 4.48
N ARG A 236 -15.38 -12.78 4.28
CA ARG A 236 -14.76 -13.54 5.37
C ARG A 236 -13.75 -12.73 6.18
N SER A 237 -13.15 -11.71 5.56
CA SER A 237 -12.04 -10.97 6.15
C SER A 237 -12.50 -9.97 7.22
N ARG A 238 -11.67 -9.79 8.22
CA ARG A 238 -11.69 -8.60 9.05
C ARG A 238 -11.09 -7.45 8.24
N TYR A 239 -11.98 -6.64 7.66
CA TYR A 239 -11.62 -5.63 6.67
C TYR A 239 -11.20 -4.32 7.34
N VAL A 240 -9.94 -3.94 7.16
CA VAL A 240 -9.34 -2.70 7.68
C VAL A 240 -8.96 -1.81 6.49
N ALA A 241 -9.35 -0.55 6.54
CA ALA A 241 -9.06 0.44 5.50
C ALA A 241 -7.84 1.30 5.85
N ASP A 242 -7.15 1.83 4.85
CA ASP A 242 -6.27 2.99 5.06
C ASP A 242 -7.08 4.26 5.35
N SER A 243 -8.21 4.42 4.65
CA SER A 243 -9.22 5.45 4.89
C SER A 243 -10.60 4.91 4.49
N ARG A 244 -11.54 4.92 5.41
CA ARG A 244 -12.94 4.50 5.17
C ARG A 244 -13.57 5.31 4.03
N VAL A 245 -13.37 6.62 4.04
CA VAL A 245 -13.89 7.50 2.98
C VAL A 245 -13.33 7.10 1.61
N ASN A 246 -12.04 6.85 1.51
CA ASN A 246 -11.43 6.46 0.24
C ASN A 246 -11.91 5.08 -0.22
N VAL A 247 -12.04 4.11 0.68
CA VAL A 247 -12.54 2.76 0.33
C VAL A 247 -13.99 2.82 -0.14
N MET A 248 -14.84 3.59 0.50
CA MET A 248 -16.23 3.77 0.07
C MET A 248 -16.38 4.50 -1.27
N LEU A 249 -15.36 5.26 -1.69
CA LEU A 249 -15.35 5.95 -2.99
C LEU A 249 -14.67 5.13 -4.10
N ALA A 250 -13.63 4.35 -3.77
CA ALA A 250 -12.74 3.77 -4.79
C ALA A 250 -12.22 2.36 -4.47
N GLY A 251 -12.56 1.77 -3.32
CA GLY A 251 -12.15 0.41 -2.96
C GLY A 251 -12.95 -0.64 -3.74
N ALA A 252 -12.51 -0.99 -4.94
CA ALA A 252 -13.28 -1.78 -5.89
C ALA A 252 -13.77 -3.12 -5.34
N GLU A 253 -12.96 -3.83 -4.57
CA GLU A 253 -13.33 -5.11 -3.95
C GLU A 253 -14.47 -4.92 -2.95
N PHE A 254 -14.37 -3.90 -2.11
CA PHE A 254 -15.43 -3.53 -1.15
C PHE A 254 -16.70 -3.13 -1.87
N LEU A 255 -16.61 -2.27 -2.89
CA LEU A 255 -17.75 -1.77 -3.65
C LEU A 255 -18.49 -2.90 -4.38
N LYS A 256 -17.76 -3.85 -4.99
CA LYS A 256 -18.37 -5.02 -5.67
C LYS A 256 -19.07 -5.95 -4.69
N ALA A 257 -18.47 -6.25 -3.54
CA ALA A 257 -19.10 -7.08 -2.52
C ALA A 257 -20.36 -6.39 -1.94
N LYS A 258 -20.33 -5.08 -1.77
CA LYS A 258 -21.48 -4.28 -1.33
C LYS A 258 -22.56 -4.22 -2.39
N GLU A 259 -22.24 -3.99 -3.65
CA GLU A 259 -23.20 -4.00 -4.78
C GLU A 259 -23.89 -5.37 -4.93
N ALA A 260 -23.17 -6.46 -4.67
CA ALA A 260 -23.71 -7.80 -4.62
C ALA A 260 -24.60 -8.08 -3.38
N GLY A 261 -24.77 -7.11 -2.47
CA GLY A 261 -25.58 -7.25 -1.26
C GLY A 261 -24.97 -8.17 -0.19
N LEU A 262 -23.67 -8.47 -0.29
CA LEU A 262 -23.01 -9.41 0.61
C LEU A 262 -22.50 -8.74 1.90
N ILE A 263 -22.25 -7.43 1.87
CA ILE A 263 -21.75 -6.63 3.00
C ILE A 263 -22.41 -5.26 3.06
N GLY A 264 -22.38 -4.63 4.25
CA GLY A 264 -22.74 -3.25 4.49
C GLY A 264 -21.51 -2.36 4.73
N ASP A 265 -21.73 -1.07 5.02
CA ASP A 265 -20.66 -0.12 5.32
C ASP A 265 -19.92 -0.42 6.63
N ASP A 266 -20.59 -1.12 7.54
CA ASP A 266 -20.08 -1.61 8.82
C ASP A 266 -19.06 -2.75 8.65
N HIS A 267 -18.97 -3.36 7.47
CA HIS A 267 -17.97 -4.38 7.17
C HIS A 267 -16.52 -3.83 7.24
N ILE A 268 -16.31 -2.54 6.98
CA ILE A 268 -15.04 -1.88 7.32
C ILE A 268 -14.99 -1.72 8.83
N ILE A 269 -14.30 -2.64 9.52
CA ILE A 269 -14.30 -2.65 10.99
C ILE A 269 -13.51 -1.49 11.59
N ALA A 270 -12.46 -1.03 10.90
CA ALA A 270 -11.57 0.05 11.36
C ALA A 270 -10.83 0.70 10.19
N GLU A 271 -10.33 1.90 10.44
CA GLU A 271 -9.16 2.43 9.75
C GLU A 271 -7.89 1.96 10.46
N ILE A 272 -6.80 1.77 9.73
CA ILE A 272 -5.55 1.25 10.30
C ILE A 272 -5.04 2.12 11.47
N GLY A 273 -5.23 3.43 11.40
CA GLY A 273 -4.84 4.34 12.46
C GLY A 273 -5.56 4.08 13.79
N GLN A 274 -6.82 3.64 13.76
CA GLN A 274 -7.59 3.27 14.97
C GLN A 274 -7.04 1.98 15.61
N VAL A 275 -6.59 1.03 14.77
CA VAL A 275 -5.91 -0.19 15.27
C VAL A 275 -4.58 0.18 15.91
N LEU A 276 -3.81 1.07 15.28
CA LEU A 276 -2.50 1.53 15.78
C LEU A 276 -2.62 2.34 17.08
N ALA A 277 -3.71 3.09 17.25
CA ALA A 277 -4.01 3.81 18.49
C ALA A 277 -4.50 2.89 19.62
N GLY A 278 -4.87 1.64 19.31
CA GLY A 278 -5.44 0.70 20.29
C GLY A 278 -6.94 0.88 20.52
N ASP A 279 -7.61 1.71 19.73
CA ASP A 279 -9.06 1.99 19.86
C ASP A 279 -9.90 0.79 19.40
N ILE A 280 -9.41 0.04 18.41
CA ILE A 280 -10.10 -1.10 17.81
C ILE A 280 -9.13 -2.27 17.67
N ILE A 281 -9.60 -3.46 18.06
CA ILE A 281 -8.84 -4.72 17.90
C ILE A 281 -8.93 -5.17 16.45
N GLY A 282 -7.82 -5.05 15.72
CA GLY A 282 -7.72 -5.46 14.32
C GLY A 282 -7.81 -6.99 14.14
N ARG A 283 -6.97 -7.77 14.81
CA ARG A 283 -7.00 -9.25 14.89
C ARG A 283 -7.42 -9.67 16.28
N ARG A 284 -8.42 -10.55 16.41
CA ARG A 284 -8.94 -11.03 17.71
C ARG A 284 -8.36 -12.38 18.13
N ASN A 285 -8.02 -13.22 17.13
CA ASN A 285 -7.52 -14.57 17.36
C ASN A 285 -6.61 -15.05 16.22
N ALA A 286 -6.00 -16.21 16.38
CA ALA A 286 -5.07 -16.79 15.41
C ALA A 286 -5.74 -17.20 14.08
N GLU A 287 -7.04 -17.43 14.07
CA GLU A 287 -7.81 -17.92 12.92
C GLU A 287 -8.39 -16.78 12.04
N ASP A 288 -8.49 -15.55 12.59
CA ASP A 288 -9.00 -14.42 11.84
C ASP A 288 -8.19 -14.23 10.54
N VAL A 289 -8.86 -14.15 9.41
CA VAL A 289 -8.28 -13.62 8.17
C VAL A 289 -8.41 -12.11 8.22
N THR A 290 -7.31 -11.37 8.13
CA THR A 290 -7.31 -9.92 8.14
C THR A 290 -6.96 -9.38 6.75
N LEU A 291 -7.71 -8.38 6.27
CA LEU A 291 -7.46 -7.72 5.00
C LEU A 291 -7.26 -6.22 5.23
N TYR A 292 -6.12 -5.71 4.83
CA TYR A 292 -5.83 -4.29 4.78
C TYR A 292 -5.97 -3.79 3.34
N LYS A 293 -6.92 -2.87 3.10
CA LYS A 293 -7.07 -2.22 1.80
C LYS A 293 -6.27 -0.92 1.78
N SER A 294 -5.27 -0.88 0.90
CA SER A 294 -4.37 0.25 0.70
C SER A 294 -4.71 0.97 -0.60
N LEU A 295 -5.37 2.10 -0.51
CA LEU A 295 -5.60 3.00 -1.65
C LEU A 295 -4.55 4.12 -1.72
N GLY A 296 -3.77 4.27 -0.64
CA GLY A 296 -2.81 5.35 -0.45
C GLY A 296 -3.46 6.62 0.09
N HIS A 297 -2.78 7.30 0.99
CA HIS A 297 -3.28 8.49 1.66
C HIS A 297 -2.23 9.60 1.65
N ILE A 298 -2.67 10.86 1.45
CA ILE A 298 -1.76 12.02 1.38
C ILE A 298 -0.88 12.16 2.62
N MET A 299 -1.38 11.77 3.79
CA MET A 299 -0.60 11.82 5.03
C MET A 299 0.66 10.94 4.97
N GLN A 300 0.59 9.81 4.26
CA GLN A 300 1.75 8.95 4.05
C GLN A 300 2.81 9.64 3.18
N ASP A 301 2.38 10.32 2.12
CA ASP A 301 3.29 11.03 1.20
C ASP A 301 3.97 12.23 1.89
N LEU A 302 3.18 13.04 2.63
CA LEU A 302 3.71 14.22 3.34
C LEU A 302 4.64 13.83 4.49
N ALA A 303 4.27 12.81 5.27
CA ALA A 303 5.11 12.32 6.37
C ALA A 303 6.44 11.75 5.87
N SER A 304 6.43 11.05 4.73
CA SER A 304 7.64 10.52 4.10
C SER A 304 8.59 11.64 3.67
N LEU A 305 8.07 12.69 3.03
CA LEU A 305 8.90 13.82 2.64
C LEU A 305 9.40 14.63 3.85
N ALA A 306 8.55 14.81 4.88
CA ALA A 306 8.96 15.47 6.11
C ALA A 306 10.10 14.72 6.81
N ALA A 307 10.02 13.39 6.89
CA ALA A 307 11.03 12.57 7.54
C ALA A 307 12.43 12.67 6.91
N ILE A 308 12.53 12.89 5.60
CA ILE A 308 13.84 13.10 4.94
C ILE A 308 14.27 14.56 4.90
N LEU A 309 13.40 15.49 5.21
CA LEU A 309 13.73 16.90 5.31
C LEU A 309 14.51 17.19 6.60
N ASP A 310 14.18 16.46 7.67
CA ASP A 310 14.76 16.58 9.00
C ASP A 310 16.02 15.68 9.18
N ALA A 311 16.23 14.71 8.27
CA ALA A 311 17.41 13.83 8.22
C ALA A 311 18.52 14.46 7.37
#